data_62a0ead2ffeafde9a78ec95412e5fb64
#
_entry.id   62a0ead2ffeafde9a78ec95412e5fb64
#
_cell.length_a   1.000
_cell.length_b   1.000
_cell.length_c   1.000
_cell.angle_alpha   90.00
_cell.angle_beta   90.00
_cell.angle_gamma   90.00
#
_symmetry.space_group_name_H-M   'P 1'
#
loop_
_entity.id
_entity.type
_entity.pdbx_description
1 polymer ?
#
loop_
_entity_poly.entity_id
_entity_poly.type
_entity_poly.pdbx_seq_one_letter_code
_entity_poly.pdbx_strand_id
1 'polypeptide(L)'
;SLYILDEPSIGLHSRDTDRLIKVLRQLQELGNTVVVVEHDEEIIRAADYIIDIGPQAGRLGGQIVYQGNMNDLQRNSNSYTVRYLLGEENIEIPRCHRPWNNYIEIKGARENNLKGIDVKFPLNVMTVVTGVSGSGKSTLVRDVFYKALKREYSEASERPGEFISLEGDVQLVKDIEFVDQNPIGKSSRSNPVTYVKAYDEIRKLFAEQPLAKQMGYTAGYFSFNTEGGRCEECKGDGTVTVEMQFMADLVLECESCHGKRFKSDTLEIK
;
A
#
# COMPACT_ATOMS: atom_id res chain seq x y z
N SER A 1 -12.01 28.70 -4.92
CA SER A 1 -12.40 27.30 -4.67
C SER A 1 -11.50 26.67 -3.62
N LEU A 2 -11.91 25.54 -3.03
CA LEU A 2 -11.12 24.71 -2.12
C LEU A 2 -10.76 23.40 -2.84
N TYR A 3 -9.47 23.08 -2.89
CA TYR A 3 -8.94 21.83 -3.41
C TYR A 3 -8.39 21.02 -2.22
N ILE A 4 -8.77 19.75 -2.13
CA ILE A 4 -8.28 18.79 -1.14
C ILE A 4 -7.66 17.65 -1.91
N LEU A 5 -6.36 17.39 -1.67
CA LEU A 5 -5.60 16.33 -2.32
C LEU A 5 -5.01 15.40 -1.25
N ASP A 6 -5.16 14.11 -1.44
CA ASP A 6 -4.65 13.08 -0.54
C ASP A 6 -3.49 12.35 -1.24
N GLU A 7 -2.28 12.46 -0.67
CA GLU A 7 -1.02 11.89 -1.15
C GLU A 7 -0.77 12.05 -2.67
N PRO A 8 -0.86 13.27 -3.23
CA PRO A 8 -0.70 13.46 -4.67
C PRO A 8 0.71 13.18 -5.18
N SER A 9 1.72 13.08 -4.31
CA SER A 9 3.11 12.75 -4.67
C SER A 9 3.38 11.25 -4.81
N ILE A 10 2.41 10.39 -4.49
CA ILE A 10 2.64 8.94 -4.45
C ILE A 10 3.25 8.41 -5.76
N GLY A 11 4.38 7.72 -5.64
CA GLY A 11 5.10 7.15 -6.80
C GLY A 11 5.82 8.16 -7.69
N LEU A 12 5.83 9.44 -7.36
CA LEU A 12 6.62 10.46 -8.07
C LEU A 12 8.11 10.37 -7.70
N HIS A 13 8.95 10.78 -8.63
CA HIS A 13 10.36 11.06 -8.39
C HIS A 13 10.49 12.53 -7.93
N SER A 14 11.50 12.89 -7.13
CA SER A 14 11.72 14.26 -6.62
C SER A 14 11.68 15.34 -7.72
N ARG A 15 12.19 15.02 -8.93
CA ARG A 15 12.05 15.91 -10.10
C ARG A 15 10.59 16.20 -10.47
N ASP A 16 9.71 15.22 -10.33
CA ASP A 16 8.31 15.35 -10.69
C ASP A 16 7.53 15.99 -9.53
N THR A 17 7.96 15.78 -8.27
CA THR A 17 7.47 16.51 -7.09
C THR A 17 7.64 18.01 -7.23
N ASP A 18 8.79 18.51 -7.73
CA ASP A 18 9.00 19.94 -8.02
C ASP A 18 7.95 20.50 -8.99
N ARG A 19 7.57 19.73 -10.02
CA ARG A 19 6.51 20.12 -10.95
C ARG A 19 5.13 20.15 -10.28
N LEU A 20 4.84 19.17 -9.42
CA LEU A 20 3.61 19.15 -8.65
C LEU A 20 3.50 20.38 -7.75
N ILE A 21 4.56 20.71 -7.01
CA ILE A 21 4.63 21.91 -6.17
C ILE A 21 4.31 23.18 -6.98
N LYS A 22 4.88 23.32 -8.18
CA LYS A 22 4.58 24.47 -9.08
C LYS A 22 3.11 24.56 -9.45
N VAL A 23 2.48 23.42 -9.75
CA VAL A 23 1.04 23.39 -10.07
C VAL A 23 0.20 23.74 -8.84
N LEU A 24 0.53 23.24 -7.66
CA LEU A 24 -0.16 23.58 -6.42
C LEU A 24 -0.06 25.07 -6.09
N ARG A 25 1.13 25.66 -6.30
CA ARG A 25 1.34 27.11 -6.14
C ARG A 25 0.54 27.94 -7.15
N GLN A 26 0.50 27.52 -8.42
CA GLN A 26 -0.33 28.19 -9.44
C GLN A 26 -1.82 28.16 -9.07
N LEU A 27 -2.33 27.02 -8.54
CA LEU A 27 -3.70 26.95 -8.05
C LEU A 27 -3.96 27.96 -6.93
N GLN A 28 -3.01 28.13 -6.00
CA GLN A 28 -3.08 29.09 -4.91
C GLN A 28 -3.06 30.53 -5.43
N GLU A 29 -2.17 30.87 -6.36
CA GLU A 29 -2.05 32.19 -6.97
C GLU A 29 -3.32 32.63 -7.71
N LEU A 30 -4.12 31.69 -8.21
CA LEU A 30 -5.44 31.93 -8.76
C LEU A 30 -6.53 32.25 -7.71
N GLY A 31 -6.15 32.40 -6.44
CA GLY A 31 -7.05 32.71 -5.34
C GLY A 31 -7.80 31.52 -4.76
N ASN A 32 -7.28 30.31 -4.95
CA ASN A 32 -7.83 29.09 -4.36
C ASN A 32 -7.17 28.74 -3.03
N THR A 33 -7.88 28.02 -2.19
CA THR A 33 -7.32 27.33 -1.02
C THR A 33 -6.95 25.93 -1.43
N VAL A 34 -5.73 25.49 -1.10
CA VAL A 34 -5.23 24.16 -1.40
C VAL A 34 -4.86 23.47 -0.10
N VAL A 35 -5.49 22.34 0.21
CA VAL A 35 -5.19 21.47 1.34
C VAL A 35 -4.61 20.17 0.81
N VAL A 36 -3.44 19.81 1.29
CA VAL A 36 -2.73 18.61 0.83
C VAL A 36 -2.40 17.74 2.03
N VAL A 37 -2.79 16.48 1.99
CA VAL A 37 -2.34 15.46 2.95
C VAL A 37 -1.07 14.85 2.37
N GLU A 38 0.06 15.02 3.04
CA GLU A 38 1.37 14.62 2.52
C GLU A 38 2.37 14.29 3.61
N HIS A 39 3.37 13.49 3.23
CA HIS A 39 4.54 13.16 4.05
C HIS A 39 5.87 13.39 3.29
N ASP A 40 5.80 13.84 2.04
CA ASP A 40 6.99 14.24 1.27
C ASP A 40 7.58 15.55 1.81
N GLU A 41 8.87 15.53 2.16
CA GLU A 41 9.56 16.66 2.79
C GLU A 41 9.55 17.91 1.90
N GLU A 42 9.70 17.76 0.58
CA GLU A 42 9.75 18.88 -0.36
C GLU A 42 8.40 19.62 -0.41
N ILE A 43 7.29 18.87 -0.38
CA ILE A 43 5.93 19.44 -0.35
C ILE A 43 5.65 20.10 1.01
N ILE A 44 6.02 19.45 2.11
CA ILE A 44 5.85 20.01 3.45
C ILE A 44 6.62 21.34 3.58
N ARG A 45 7.86 21.39 3.11
CA ARG A 45 8.67 22.62 3.10
C ARG A 45 8.12 23.71 2.19
N ALA A 46 7.40 23.34 1.14
CA ALA A 46 6.74 24.29 0.25
C ALA A 46 5.41 24.83 0.79
N ALA A 47 4.85 24.24 1.84
CA ALA A 47 3.57 24.68 2.42
C ALA A 47 3.71 26.00 3.17
N ASP A 48 2.67 26.82 3.16
CA ASP A 48 2.58 28.07 3.93
C ASP A 48 2.19 27.78 5.38
N TYR A 49 1.44 26.70 5.59
CA TYR A 49 0.93 26.31 6.90
C TYR A 49 0.91 24.79 7.05
N ILE A 50 1.37 24.31 8.18
CA ILE A 50 1.49 22.88 8.49
C ILE A 50 0.57 22.55 9.65
N ILE A 51 -0.17 21.46 9.53
CA ILE A 51 -0.92 20.81 10.60
C ILE A 51 -0.40 19.39 10.71
N ASP A 52 0.27 19.06 11.82
CA ASP A 52 0.81 17.72 12.06
C ASP A 52 -0.01 16.98 13.11
N ILE A 53 -0.42 15.76 12.75
CA ILE A 53 -1.28 14.91 13.57
C ILE A 53 -0.49 13.71 14.07
N GLY A 54 -0.50 13.49 15.36
CA GLY A 54 0.26 12.42 16.01
C GLY A 54 -0.21 12.18 17.44
N PRO A 55 0.70 11.83 18.38
CA PRO A 55 2.14 11.53 18.14
C PRO A 55 2.39 10.18 17.48
N GLN A 56 1.43 9.24 17.54
CA GLN A 56 1.53 7.91 16.98
C GLN A 56 0.30 7.58 16.12
N ALA A 57 0.17 6.32 15.71
CA ALA A 57 -0.95 5.85 14.91
C ALA A 57 -2.07 5.22 15.77
N GLY A 58 -3.27 5.08 15.20
CA GLY A 58 -4.42 4.44 15.82
C GLY A 58 -4.86 5.14 17.12
N ARG A 59 -5.10 4.37 18.18
CA ARG A 59 -5.60 4.91 19.47
C ARG A 59 -4.62 5.85 20.18
N LEU A 60 -3.36 5.85 19.80
CA LEU A 60 -2.33 6.73 20.36
C LEU A 60 -2.04 7.96 19.50
N GLY A 61 -2.78 8.12 18.42
CA GLY A 61 -2.73 9.27 17.52
C GLY A 61 -3.93 10.20 17.66
N GLY A 62 -4.20 10.96 16.60
CA GLY A 62 -5.39 11.82 16.49
C GLY A 62 -5.30 13.13 17.25
N GLN A 63 -4.10 13.54 17.68
CA GLN A 63 -3.87 14.84 18.35
C GLN A 63 -3.07 15.76 17.43
N ILE A 64 -3.31 17.05 17.51
CA ILE A 64 -2.45 18.04 16.85
C ILE A 64 -1.15 18.14 17.67
N VAL A 65 -0.03 17.73 17.08
CA VAL A 65 1.30 17.79 17.71
C VAL A 65 2.10 19.01 17.25
N TYR A 66 1.75 19.56 16.09
CA TYR A 66 2.26 20.83 15.59
C TYR A 66 1.19 21.53 14.72
N GLN A 67 1.16 22.86 14.81
CA GLN A 67 0.34 23.69 13.94
C GLN A 67 1.01 25.06 13.81
N GLY A 68 1.33 25.48 12.57
CA GLY A 68 2.00 26.76 12.33
C GLY A 68 2.74 26.81 10.99
N ASN A 69 3.59 27.82 10.83
CA ASN A 69 4.40 28.05 9.64
C ASN A 69 5.75 27.35 9.76
N MET A 70 6.44 27.13 8.64
CA MET A 70 7.80 26.58 8.65
C MET A 70 8.80 27.37 9.52
N ASN A 71 8.62 28.69 9.61
CA ASN A 71 9.53 29.54 10.37
C ASN A 71 9.32 29.46 11.90
N ASP A 72 8.20 28.89 12.34
CA ASP A 72 7.82 28.78 13.75
C ASP A 72 8.15 27.41 14.35
N LEU A 73 8.87 26.56 13.62
CA LEU A 73 9.28 25.23 14.08
C LEU A 73 10.21 25.35 15.28
N GLN A 74 9.87 24.65 16.37
CA GLN A 74 10.64 24.66 17.62
C GLN A 74 11.35 23.34 17.86
N ARG A 75 12.58 23.42 18.38
CA ARG A 75 13.36 22.24 18.79
C ARG A 75 12.70 21.52 19.98
N ASN A 76 13.03 20.23 20.12
CA ASN A 76 12.49 19.35 21.13
C ASN A 76 10.95 19.20 21.04
N SER A 77 10.41 19.30 19.86
CA SER A 77 8.98 19.08 19.59
C SER A 77 8.57 17.62 19.83
N ASN A 78 7.34 17.40 20.25
CA ASN A 78 6.71 16.07 20.28
C ASN A 78 6.32 15.57 18.87
N SER A 79 6.43 16.42 17.86
CA SER A 79 6.20 16.08 16.46
C SER A 79 7.42 15.41 15.85
N TYR A 80 7.26 14.19 15.34
CA TYR A 80 8.28 13.53 14.53
C TYR A 80 8.60 14.34 13.28
N THR A 81 7.58 14.83 12.58
CA THR A 81 7.75 15.66 11.37
C THR A 81 8.64 16.86 11.64
N VAL A 82 8.38 17.60 12.72
CA VAL A 82 9.20 18.77 13.09
C VAL A 82 10.65 18.38 13.39
N ARG A 83 10.88 17.30 14.13
CA ARG A 83 12.24 16.85 14.47
C ARG A 83 13.06 16.47 13.23
N TYR A 84 12.43 15.78 12.27
CA TYR A 84 13.07 15.45 10.98
C TYR A 84 13.31 16.70 10.14
N LEU A 85 12.35 17.63 10.04
CA LEU A 85 12.50 18.89 9.30
C LEU A 85 13.61 19.79 9.85
N LEU A 86 13.83 19.77 11.17
CA LEU A 86 14.92 20.49 11.84
C LEU A 86 16.26 19.75 11.88
N GLY A 87 16.29 18.49 11.40
CA GLY A 87 17.47 17.63 11.43
C GLY A 87 17.87 17.15 12.82
N GLU A 88 16.96 17.22 13.81
CA GLU A 88 17.17 16.65 15.15
C GLU A 88 17.11 15.11 15.09
N GLU A 89 16.33 14.57 14.18
CA GLU A 89 16.31 13.17 13.82
C GLU A 89 16.64 13.00 12.34
N ASN A 90 17.35 11.93 12.01
CA ASN A 90 17.67 11.55 10.63
C ASN A 90 17.79 10.03 10.52
N ILE A 91 17.67 9.53 9.30
CA ILE A 91 18.00 8.14 8.99
C ILE A 91 19.49 8.08 8.67
N GLU A 92 20.26 7.40 9.52
CA GLU A 92 21.69 7.29 9.34
C GLU A 92 22.04 6.57 8.04
N ILE A 93 22.90 7.20 7.25
CA ILE A 93 23.48 6.57 6.06
C ILE A 93 24.56 5.59 6.53
N PRO A 94 24.48 4.29 6.16
CA PRO A 94 25.46 3.31 6.58
C PRO A 94 26.86 3.68 6.06
N ARG A 95 27.85 3.64 6.94
CA ARG A 95 29.26 3.96 6.58
C ARG A 95 29.86 2.97 5.58
N CYS A 96 29.39 1.72 5.59
CA CYS A 96 29.81 0.66 4.70
C CYS A 96 28.62 -0.05 4.10
N HIS A 97 28.66 -0.33 2.82
CA HIS A 97 27.66 -1.17 2.15
C HIS A 97 28.10 -2.63 2.21
N ARG A 98 27.12 -3.53 2.25
CA ARG A 98 27.35 -4.98 2.26
C ARG A 98 28.05 -5.39 0.95
N PRO A 99 29.20 -6.09 0.99
CA PRO A 99 29.82 -6.64 -0.20
C PRO A 99 28.95 -7.77 -0.78
N TRP A 100 29.02 -7.93 -2.10
CA TRP A 100 28.34 -9.00 -2.81
C TRP A 100 29.27 -9.64 -3.84
N ASN A 101 29.11 -10.94 -4.05
CA ASN A 101 29.87 -11.71 -5.05
C ASN A 101 28.93 -12.41 -6.04
N ASN A 102 27.73 -12.79 -5.57
CA ASN A 102 26.74 -13.47 -6.34
C ASN A 102 25.71 -12.49 -6.92
N TYR A 103 25.28 -12.73 -8.14
CA TYR A 103 24.30 -11.89 -8.82
C TYR A 103 23.50 -12.67 -9.86
N ILE A 104 22.36 -12.13 -10.22
CA ILE A 104 21.60 -12.53 -11.41
C ILE A 104 21.68 -11.38 -12.41
N GLU A 105 21.89 -11.69 -13.68
CA GLU A 105 22.03 -10.70 -14.74
C GLU A 105 20.97 -10.91 -15.80
N ILE A 106 20.23 -9.87 -16.13
CA ILE A 106 19.42 -9.79 -17.35
C ILE A 106 20.27 -9.17 -18.43
N LYS A 107 20.36 -9.84 -19.57
CA LYS A 107 21.04 -9.36 -20.77
C LYS A 107 20.05 -8.88 -21.82
N GLY A 108 20.30 -7.72 -22.37
CA GLY A 108 19.61 -7.20 -23.55
C GLY A 108 18.12 -6.93 -23.33
N ALA A 109 17.70 -6.45 -22.17
CA ALA A 109 16.30 -6.12 -21.90
C ALA A 109 15.78 -5.03 -22.83
N ARG A 110 14.69 -5.31 -23.59
CA ARG A 110 14.15 -4.41 -24.64
C ARG A 110 12.66 -4.14 -24.53
N GLU A 111 12.02 -4.65 -23.51
CA GLU A 111 10.57 -4.45 -23.32
C GLU A 111 10.22 -2.97 -23.17
N ASN A 112 9.14 -2.52 -23.81
CA ASN A 112 8.64 -1.14 -23.83
C ASN A 112 9.74 -0.12 -24.23
N ASN A 113 10.16 0.73 -23.28
CA ASN A 113 11.15 1.78 -23.51
C ASN A 113 12.60 1.38 -23.18
N LEU A 114 12.84 0.14 -22.76
CA LEU A 114 14.18 -0.38 -22.50
C LEU A 114 14.99 -0.50 -23.81
N LYS A 115 16.26 -0.16 -23.76
CA LYS A 115 17.13 0.01 -24.94
C LYS A 115 18.14 -1.14 -25.13
N GLY A 116 17.77 -2.37 -24.74
CA GLY A 116 18.69 -3.51 -24.81
C GLY A 116 19.74 -3.43 -23.70
N ILE A 117 19.31 -3.11 -22.50
CA ILE A 117 20.20 -2.90 -21.36
C ILE A 117 20.55 -4.22 -20.66
N ASP A 118 21.80 -4.29 -20.17
CA ASP A 118 22.29 -5.36 -19.30
C ASP A 118 22.26 -4.88 -17.85
N VAL A 119 21.65 -5.66 -16.95
CA VAL A 119 21.49 -5.26 -15.56
C VAL A 119 21.79 -6.42 -14.63
N LYS A 120 22.70 -6.19 -13.67
CA LYS A 120 23.01 -7.11 -12.58
C LYS A 120 22.17 -6.80 -11.34
N PHE A 121 21.58 -7.83 -10.76
CA PHE A 121 20.89 -7.79 -9.49
C PHE A 121 21.69 -8.59 -8.47
N PRO A 122 22.49 -7.91 -7.63
CA PRO A 122 23.28 -8.57 -6.59
C PRO A 122 22.41 -9.34 -5.60
N LEU A 123 22.84 -10.52 -5.19
CA LEU A 123 22.17 -11.34 -4.19
C LEU A 123 22.61 -10.99 -2.76
N ASN A 124 21.76 -11.27 -1.78
CA ASN A 124 21.99 -11.04 -0.35
C ASN A 124 22.22 -9.57 0.05
N VAL A 125 21.83 -8.64 -0.80
CA VAL A 125 21.87 -7.19 -0.54
C VAL A 125 20.55 -6.53 -0.87
N MET A 126 20.30 -5.35 -0.34
CA MET A 126 19.18 -4.52 -0.76
C MET A 126 19.57 -3.75 -2.02
N THR A 127 18.86 -4.00 -3.13
CA THR A 127 19.04 -3.29 -4.40
C THR A 127 17.87 -2.35 -4.62
N VAL A 128 18.15 -1.09 -4.91
CA VAL A 128 17.14 -0.08 -5.22
C VAL A 128 17.20 0.27 -6.71
N VAL A 129 16.08 0.14 -7.41
CA VAL A 129 15.92 0.59 -8.80
C VAL A 129 15.23 1.95 -8.80
N THR A 130 15.95 2.99 -9.18
CA THR A 130 15.49 4.37 -9.15
C THR A 130 15.49 5.03 -10.54
N GLY A 131 14.86 6.17 -10.66
CA GLY A 131 14.74 6.96 -11.89
C GLY A 131 13.40 7.68 -12.00
N VAL A 132 13.29 8.62 -12.91
CA VAL A 132 12.07 9.42 -13.12
C VAL A 132 10.86 8.56 -13.46
N SER A 133 9.65 9.11 -13.26
CA SER A 133 8.42 8.42 -13.62
C SER A 133 8.41 8.08 -15.12
N GLY A 134 7.97 6.87 -15.48
CA GLY A 134 7.97 6.38 -16.87
C GLY A 134 9.34 5.98 -17.42
N SER A 135 10.44 5.96 -16.63
CA SER A 135 11.79 5.58 -17.11
C SER A 135 11.96 4.08 -17.42
N GLY A 136 11.01 3.22 -17.07
CA GLY A 136 11.08 1.78 -17.33
C GLY A 136 11.44 0.92 -16.11
N LYS A 137 11.47 1.47 -14.90
CA LYS A 137 11.76 0.72 -13.66
C LYS A 137 10.88 -0.51 -13.47
N SER A 138 9.57 -0.30 -13.53
CA SER A 138 8.59 -1.38 -13.37
C SER A 138 8.65 -2.37 -14.54
N THR A 139 8.92 -1.90 -15.74
CA THR A 139 9.13 -2.76 -16.92
C THR A 139 10.33 -3.68 -16.69
N LEU A 140 11.47 -3.14 -16.25
CA LEU A 140 12.67 -3.93 -15.97
C LEU A 140 12.42 -4.95 -14.84
N VAL A 141 11.89 -4.51 -13.71
CA VAL A 141 11.79 -5.35 -12.51
C VAL A 141 10.61 -6.31 -12.58
N ARG A 142 9.40 -5.83 -12.90
CA ARG A 142 8.18 -6.65 -12.90
C ARG A 142 8.04 -7.44 -14.19
N ASP A 143 8.12 -6.73 -15.34
CA ASP A 143 7.71 -7.33 -16.60
C ASP A 143 8.83 -8.19 -17.22
N VAL A 144 10.11 -7.86 -16.98
CA VAL A 144 11.25 -8.64 -17.44
C VAL A 144 11.81 -9.55 -16.35
N PHE A 145 12.43 -8.97 -15.30
CA PHE A 145 13.21 -9.72 -14.32
C PHE A 145 12.37 -10.71 -13.50
N TYR A 146 11.30 -10.23 -12.85
CA TYR A 146 10.43 -11.09 -12.05
C TYR A 146 9.81 -12.23 -12.88
N LYS A 147 9.24 -11.90 -14.05
CA LYS A 147 8.62 -12.91 -14.90
C LYS A 147 9.63 -13.89 -15.49
N ALA A 148 10.84 -13.43 -15.82
CA ALA A 148 11.93 -14.31 -16.29
C ALA A 148 12.32 -15.30 -15.20
N LEU A 149 12.56 -14.84 -13.99
CA LEU A 149 12.86 -15.70 -12.84
C LEU A 149 11.70 -16.66 -12.51
N LYS A 150 10.47 -16.16 -12.50
CA LYS A 150 9.29 -17.00 -12.23
C LYS A 150 9.18 -18.17 -13.21
N ARG A 151 9.54 -17.93 -14.45
CA ARG A 151 9.54 -18.95 -15.50
C ARG A 151 10.60 -20.03 -15.29
N GLU A 152 11.75 -19.69 -14.72
CA GLU A 152 12.79 -20.69 -14.37
C GLU A 152 12.31 -21.69 -13.28
N TYR A 153 11.39 -21.28 -12.42
CA TYR A 153 10.90 -22.09 -11.29
C TYR A 153 9.50 -22.68 -11.50
N SER A 154 8.74 -22.22 -12.50
CA SER A 154 7.37 -22.67 -12.74
C SER A 154 7.01 -22.60 -14.22
N GLU A 155 6.59 -23.71 -14.80
CA GLU A 155 6.13 -23.77 -16.19
C GLU A 155 4.86 -22.93 -16.44
N ALA A 156 4.05 -22.67 -15.43
CA ALA A 156 2.77 -21.95 -15.50
C ALA A 156 2.92 -20.45 -15.20
N SER A 157 3.97 -19.79 -15.68
CA SER A 157 4.18 -18.36 -15.47
C SER A 157 3.82 -17.52 -16.69
N GLU A 158 3.50 -16.24 -16.45
CA GLU A 158 3.29 -15.27 -17.54
C GLU A 158 4.56 -15.11 -18.38
N ARG A 159 4.37 -14.84 -19.67
CA ARG A 159 5.49 -14.59 -20.57
C ARG A 159 6.26 -13.34 -20.10
N PRO A 160 7.59 -13.43 -19.88
CA PRO A 160 8.41 -12.26 -19.60
C PRO A 160 8.49 -11.32 -20.80
N GLY A 161 8.75 -10.06 -20.54
CA GLY A 161 9.08 -9.08 -21.56
C GLY A 161 10.34 -9.45 -22.35
N GLU A 162 10.63 -8.72 -23.41
CA GLU A 162 11.72 -9.04 -24.33
C GLU A 162 13.11 -8.84 -23.68
N PHE A 163 13.93 -9.90 -23.69
CA PHE A 163 15.33 -9.90 -23.25
C PHE A 163 16.10 -11.02 -23.96
N ILE A 164 17.44 -11.01 -23.91
CA ILE A 164 18.29 -12.01 -24.59
C ILE A 164 18.50 -13.23 -23.69
N SER A 165 19.04 -13.04 -22.49
CA SER A 165 19.34 -14.13 -21.57
C SER A 165 19.25 -13.71 -20.11
N LEU A 166 19.02 -14.71 -19.25
CA LEU A 166 19.12 -14.65 -17.80
C LEU A 166 20.36 -15.44 -17.38
N GLU A 167 21.30 -14.78 -16.73
CA GLU A 167 22.61 -15.35 -16.41
C GLU A 167 22.95 -15.20 -14.92
N GLY A 168 24.05 -15.85 -14.48
CA GLY A 168 24.55 -15.77 -13.12
C GLY A 168 23.99 -16.83 -12.19
N ASP A 169 23.85 -16.49 -10.93
CA ASP A 169 23.61 -17.43 -9.82
C ASP A 169 22.11 -17.70 -9.59
N VAL A 170 21.34 -17.91 -10.65
CA VAL A 170 19.88 -18.10 -10.57
C VAL A 170 19.52 -19.25 -9.60
N GLN A 171 20.29 -20.33 -9.60
CA GLN A 171 20.09 -21.52 -8.76
C GLN A 171 20.21 -21.25 -7.25
N LEU A 172 20.77 -20.11 -6.84
CA LEU A 172 20.85 -19.72 -5.43
C LEU A 172 19.54 -19.13 -4.87
N VAL A 173 18.63 -18.72 -5.75
CA VAL A 173 17.30 -18.22 -5.36
C VAL A 173 16.38 -19.41 -5.19
N LYS A 174 15.70 -19.54 -4.07
CA LYS A 174 14.79 -20.66 -3.76
C LYS A 174 13.33 -20.33 -4.02
N ASP A 175 12.97 -19.07 -3.81
CA ASP A 175 11.60 -18.58 -3.97
C ASP A 175 11.60 -17.11 -4.36
N ILE A 176 10.52 -16.66 -4.99
CA ILE A 176 10.38 -15.30 -5.51
C ILE A 176 9.01 -14.77 -5.15
N GLU A 177 9.00 -13.73 -4.34
CA GLU A 177 7.79 -13.00 -3.98
C GLU A 177 7.79 -11.62 -4.63
N PHE A 178 6.67 -11.25 -5.21
CA PHE A 178 6.44 -9.91 -5.75
C PHE A 178 5.34 -9.22 -4.95
N VAL A 179 5.72 -8.17 -4.23
CA VAL A 179 4.79 -7.34 -3.46
C VAL A 179 4.59 -6.03 -4.20
N ASP A 180 3.36 -5.72 -4.56
CA ASP A 180 2.99 -4.49 -5.24
C ASP A 180 2.11 -3.58 -4.36
N GLN A 181 1.73 -2.42 -4.92
CA GLN A 181 0.87 -1.45 -4.24
C GLN A 181 -0.62 -1.75 -4.40
N ASN A 182 -0.97 -2.85 -5.09
CA ASN A 182 -2.38 -3.21 -5.26
C ASN A 182 -2.98 -3.61 -3.91
N PRO A 183 -4.22 -3.25 -3.65
CA PRO A 183 -4.91 -3.73 -2.45
C PRO A 183 -4.99 -5.26 -2.47
N ILE A 184 -5.01 -5.88 -1.28
CA ILE A 184 -5.05 -7.35 -1.07
C ILE A 184 -6.21 -8.03 -1.81
N GLY A 185 -7.14 -7.25 -2.35
CA GLY A 185 -8.23 -7.68 -3.22
C GLY A 185 -9.14 -6.51 -3.58
N LYS A 186 -9.92 -6.70 -4.63
CA LYS A 186 -10.81 -5.65 -5.17
C LYS A 186 -12.21 -5.64 -4.53
N SER A 187 -12.50 -6.54 -3.60
CA SER A 187 -13.82 -6.63 -2.99
C SER A 187 -13.79 -6.22 -1.51
N SER A 188 -14.93 -5.75 -1.00
CA SER A 188 -15.17 -5.46 0.41
C SER A 188 -14.90 -6.65 1.35
N ARG A 189 -14.80 -7.87 0.79
CA ARG A 189 -14.51 -9.13 1.49
C ARG A 189 -13.02 -9.41 1.65
N SER A 190 -12.18 -8.68 0.92
CA SER A 190 -10.74 -8.81 1.02
C SER A 190 -10.24 -8.04 2.24
N ASN A 191 -9.61 -8.75 3.17
CA ASN A 191 -9.08 -8.15 4.39
C ASN A 191 -7.81 -8.88 4.85
N PRO A 192 -6.95 -8.22 5.65
CA PRO A 192 -5.69 -8.79 6.10
C PRO A 192 -5.83 -10.12 6.86
N VAL A 193 -6.85 -10.26 7.70
CA VAL A 193 -7.03 -11.45 8.53
C VAL A 193 -7.35 -12.70 7.70
N THR A 194 -8.07 -12.53 6.59
CA THR A 194 -8.32 -13.62 5.63
C THR A 194 -7.08 -13.92 4.79
N TYR A 195 -6.34 -12.90 4.38
CA TYR A 195 -5.12 -13.05 3.61
C TYR A 195 -4.04 -13.87 4.35
N VAL A 196 -3.81 -13.57 5.63
CA VAL A 196 -2.87 -14.34 6.47
C VAL A 196 -3.48 -15.65 7.01
N LYS A 197 -4.70 -16.04 6.58
CA LYS A 197 -5.43 -17.25 7.02
C LYS A 197 -5.76 -17.31 8.51
N ALA A 198 -5.54 -16.25 9.27
CA ALA A 198 -5.88 -16.21 10.70
C ALA A 198 -7.40 -16.30 10.92
N TYR A 199 -8.21 -15.88 9.94
CA TYR A 199 -9.66 -15.98 10.05
C TYR A 199 -10.18 -17.42 10.11
N ASP A 200 -9.46 -18.37 9.54
CA ASP A 200 -9.83 -19.79 9.61
C ASP A 200 -9.76 -20.32 11.05
N GLU A 201 -8.74 -19.92 11.78
CA GLU A 201 -8.60 -20.28 13.21
C GLU A 201 -9.64 -19.55 14.08
N ILE A 202 -9.91 -18.29 13.80
CA ILE A 202 -10.95 -17.51 14.48
C ILE A 202 -12.32 -18.18 14.31
N ARG A 203 -12.67 -18.60 13.10
CA ARG A 203 -13.94 -19.30 12.83
C ARG A 203 -14.07 -20.62 13.58
N LYS A 204 -12.99 -21.39 13.68
CA LYS A 204 -12.95 -22.63 14.50
C LYS A 204 -13.19 -22.33 15.97
N LEU A 205 -12.50 -21.31 16.50
CA LEU A 205 -12.63 -20.90 17.89
C LEU A 205 -14.10 -20.52 18.23
N PHE A 206 -14.78 -19.77 17.36
CA PHE A 206 -16.19 -19.43 17.54
C PHE A 206 -17.10 -20.66 17.44
N ALA A 207 -16.84 -21.58 16.53
CA ALA A 207 -17.63 -22.81 16.40
C ALA A 207 -17.47 -23.75 17.61
N GLU A 208 -16.37 -23.65 18.37
CA GLU A 208 -16.14 -24.43 19.59
C GLU A 208 -16.84 -23.88 20.81
N GLN A 209 -17.38 -22.66 20.75
CA GLN A 209 -18.08 -22.07 21.88
C GLN A 209 -19.34 -22.87 22.25
N PRO A 210 -19.69 -22.95 23.55
CA PRO A 210 -20.83 -23.79 24.02
C PRO A 210 -22.13 -23.45 23.31
N LEU A 211 -22.45 -22.18 23.16
CA LEU A 211 -23.67 -21.73 22.48
C LEU A 211 -23.66 -22.10 20.99
N ALA A 212 -22.53 -21.93 20.30
CA ALA A 212 -22.40 -22.32 18.90
C ALA A 212 -22.62 -23.84 18.70
N LYS A 213 -22.07 -24.67 19.59
CA LYS A 213 -22.29 -26.13 19.59
C LYS A 213 -23.76 -26.48 19.82
N GLN A 214 -24.41 -25.81 20.76
CA GLN A 214 -25.83 -26.02 21.06
C GLN A 214 -26.71 -25.65 19.85
N MET A 215 -26.36 -24.58 19.13
CA MET A 215 -27.07 -24.13 17.93
C MET A 215 -26.68 -24.90 16.66
N GLY A 216 -25.69 -25.79 16.74
CA GLY A 216 -25.18 -26.55 15.58
C GLY A 216 -24.39 -25.73 14.58
N TYR A 217 -23.82 -24.59 15.00
CA TYR A 217 -23.05 -23.70 14.13
C TYR A 217 -21.66 -24.26 13.87
N THR A 218 -21.34 -24.48 12.62
CA THR A 218 -20.00 -24.90 12.17
C THR A 218 -19.10 -23.70 11.89
N ALA A 219 -17.80 -23.92 11.70
CA ALA A 219 -16.88 -22.85 11.32
C ALA A 219 -17.28 -22.11 10.05
N GLY A 220 -17.98 -22.77 9.12
CA GLY A 220 -18.54 -22.15 7.92
C GLY A 220 -19.62 -21.11 8.23
N TYR A 221 -20.38 -21.29 9.32
CA TYR A 221 -21.42 -20.35 9.73
C TYR A 221 -20.86 -18.97 10.08
N PHE A 222 -19.65 -18.91 10.62
CA PHE A 222 -18.94 -17.68 10.97
C PHE A 222 -18.16 -17.08 9.80
N SER A 223 -18.48 -17.47 8.56
CA SER A 223 -17.89 -16.88 7.36
C SER A 223 -18.82 -15.80 6.78
N PHE A 224 -18.28 -14.63 6.49
CA PHE A 224 -19.02 -13.59 5.75
C PHE A 224 -19.06 -13.86 4.23
N ASN A 225 -18.35 -14.90 3.73
CA ASN A 225 -18.32 -15.27 2.32
C ASN A 225 -19.32 -16.36 1.95
N THR A 226 -19.73 -17.18 2.92
CA THR A 226 -20.66 -18.31 2.72
C THR A 226 -22.02 -18.03 3.37
N GLU A 227 -23.05 -18.68 2.87
CA GLU A 227 -24.38 -18.63 3.48
C GLU A 227 -24.37 -19.29 4.86
N GLY A 228 -25.21 -18.78 5.76
CA GLY A 228 -25.31 -19.21 7.15
C GLY A 228 -25.50 -18.02 8.08
N GLY A 229 -24.45 -17.67 8.82
CA GLY A 229 -24.49 -16.56 9.79
C GLY A 229 -24.25 -15.17 9.19
N ARG A 230 -23.89 -15.05 7.91
CA ARG A 230 -23.73 -13.73 7.27
C ARG A 230 -25.05 -13.00 7.12
N CYS A 231 -25.04 -11.67 7.12
CA CYS A 231 -26.18 -10.85 6.80
C CYS A 231 -26.70 -11.18 5.38
N GLU A 232 -27.99 -11.42 5.24
CA GLU A 232 -28.60 -11.81 3.96
C GLU A 232 -28.73 -10.64 3.00
N GLU A 233 -29.02 -9.44 3.51
CA GLU A 233 -29.20 -8.23 2.72
C GLU A 233 -27.89 -7.81 2.02
N CYS A 234 -26.83 -7.53 2.77
CA CYS A 234 -25.53 -7.16 2.19
C CYS A 234 -24.67 -8.37 1.81
N LYS A 235 -25.15 -9.59 2.02
CA LYS A 235 -24.43 -10.84 1.74
C LYS A 235 -23.02 -10.91 2.38
N GLY A 236 -22.86 -10.26 3.53
CA GLY A 236 -21.60 -10.21 4.27
C GLY A 236 -20.66 -9.06 3.89
N ASP A 237 -21.08 -8.13 3.05
CA ASP A 237 -20.27 -6.97 2.66
C ASP A 237 -20.28 -5.85 3.71
N GLY A 238 -21.33 -5.80 4.55
CA GLY A 238 -21.53 -4.74 5.55
C GLY A 238 -22.07 -3.44 4.93
N THR A 239 -21.98 -3.30 3.62
CA THR A 239 -22.43 -2.14 2.86
C THR A 239 -23.29 -2.57 1.67
N VAL A 240 -24.11 -1.65 1.17
CA VAL A 240 -24.90 -1.80 -0.07
C VAL A 240 -24.44 -0.73 -1.04
N THR A 241 -24.04 -1.13 -2.23
CA THR A 241 -23.62 -0.21 -3.29
C THR A 241 -24.82 0.09 -4.19
N VAL A 242 -25.12 1.39 -4.34
CA VAL A 242 -26.10 1.89 -5.29
C VAL A 242 -25.35 2.40 -6.52
N GLU A 243 -25.47 1.66 -7.62
CA GLU A 243 -24.84 2.04 -8.89
C GLU A 243 -25.53 3.28 -9.48
N MET A 244 -24.75 4.29 -9.84
CA MET A 244 -25.21 5.54 -10.40
C MET A 244 -24.73 5.66 -11.86
N GLN A 245 -25.66 5.79 -12.80
CA GLN A 245 -25.35 5.78 -14.24
C GLN A 245 -24.40 6.91 -14.71
N PHE A 246 -24.32 8.03 -13.98
CA PHE A 246 -23.55 9.22 -14.40
C PHE A 246 -22.70 9.84 -13.28
N MET A 247 -22.61 9.20 -12.13
CA MET A 247 -21.80 9.65 -10.96
C MET A 247 -21.10 8.44 -10.34
N ALA A 248 -20.17 8.70 -9.42
CA ALA A 248 -19.56 7.63 -8.63
C ALA A 248 -20.65 6.86 -7.83
N ASP A 249 -20.48 5.54 -7.73
CA ASP A 249 -21.36 4.68 -6.98
C ASP A 249 -21.46 5.13 -5.52
N LEU A 250 -22.66 5.11 -4.98
CA LEU A 250 -22.91 5.46 -3.59
C LEU A 250 -22.85 4.18 -2.74
N VAL A 251 -21.91 4.17 -1.80
CA VAL A 251 -21.76 3.06 -0.84
C VAL A 251 -22.41 3.45 0.48
N LEU A 252 -23.49 2.74 0.84
CA LEU A 252 -24.25 2.97 2.07
C LEU A 252 -24.00 1.83 3.06
N GLU A 253 -24.04 2.13 4.36
CA GLU A 253 -24.03 1.11 5.39
C GLU A 253 -25.30 0.25 5.29
N CYS A 254 -25.17 -1.07 5.43
CA CYS A 254 -26.32 -1.97 5.40
C CYS A 254 -27.23 -1.72 6.59
N GLU A 255 -28.47 -1.39 6.34
CA GLU A 255 -29.49 -1.08 7.37
C GLU A 255 -29.78 -2.27 8.28
N SER A 256 -29.70 -3.49 7.76
CA SER A 256 -30.00 -4.72 8.50
C SER A 256 -28.91 -5.11 9.51
N CYS A 257 -27.64 -5.01 9.14
CA CYS A 257 -26.54 -5.44 10.00
C CYS A 257 -25.70 -4.28 10.56
N HIS A 258 -25.98 -3.04 10.18
CA HIS A 258 -25.23 -1.85 10.61
C HIS A 258 -23.70 -2.06 10.50
N GLY A 259 -23.23 -2.44 9.31
CA GLY A 259 -21.82 -2.68 9.01
C GLY A 259 -21.23 -3.95 9.64
N LYS A 260 -21.94 -4.68 10.49
CA LYS A 260 -21.42 -5.83 11.25
C LYS A 260 -21.26 -7.11 10.43
N ARG A 261 -21.80 -7.17 9.21
CA ARG A 261 -21.66 -8.27 8.24
C ARG A 261 -22.36 -9.59 8.59
N PHE A 262 -22.78 -9.79 9.83
CA PHE A 262 -23.40 -10.99 10.35
C PHE A 262 -24.81 -10.75 10.86
N LYS A 263 -25.59 -11.82 10.98
CA LYS A 263 -26.90 -11.81 11.63
C LYS A 263 -26.74 -11.57 13.13
N SER A 264 -27.80 -11.10 13.78
CA SER A 264 -27.81 -10.84 15.23
C SER A 264 -27.51 -12.07 16.06
N ASP A 265 -28.07 -13.21 15.72
CA ASP A 265 -27.85 -14.50 16.40
C ASP A 265 -26.39 -14.96 16.33
N THR A 266 -25.72 -14.72 15.20
CA THR A 266 -24.29 -15.02 15.05
C THR A 266 -23.42 -14.14 15.98
N LEU A 267 -23.85 -12.88 16.19
CA LEU A 267 -23.13 -11.91 17.03
C LEU A 267 -23.34 -12.14 18.55
N GLU A 268 -24.28 -12.99 18.94
CA GLU A 268 -24.49 -13.42 20.33
C GLU A 268 -23.42 -14.42 20.81
N ILE A 269 -22.76 -15.10 19.89
CA ILE A 269 -21.65 -16.02 20.22
C ILE A 269 -20.43 -15.20 20.63
N LYS A 270 -19.98 -15.41 21.88
CA LYS A 270 -18.84 -14.69 22.50
C LYS A 270 -17.77 -15.65 22.94
#